data_61cebfd77fe9ee6a7b1cf09a526972b5
#
_entry.id   61cebfd77fe9ee6a7b1cf09a526972b5
#
_cell.length_a   1.000
_cell.length_b   1.000
_cell.length_c   1.000
_cell.angle_alpha   90.00
_cell.angle_beta   90.00
_cell.angle_gamma   90.00
#
_symmetry.space_group_name_H-M   'P 1'
#
loop_
_entity.id
_entity.type
_entity.pdbx_description
1 polymer ?
#
loop_
_entity_poly.entity_id
_entity_poly.type
_entity_poly.pdbx_seq_one_letter_code
_entity_poly.pdbx_strand_id
1 'polypeptide(L)'
;MLNKADLHEDTTAFVEVVRNIAPAVPLVTTSATRGDGLDALRAHVADSETIALVGSSGVGKSALTNRLLGRDVQREGAARASDERGRHTTAHRELFVIPGGGLLIDTPGIRELALFADEARAPGGFDDVETFAGECRFTDCSHRGEPGCAVRMAVETGALTPERLAAWHKLRAEQSVFLAKTNTGEALARKRHQRSISKLVRQVTRIKNR
;
A
#
# COMPACT_ATOMS: atom_id res chain seq x y z
N MET A 1 -6.36 -6.17 -8.11
CA MET A 1 -7.79 -6.48 -8.17
C MET A 1 -8.59 -5.20 -8.38
N LEU A 2 -9.53 -5.19 -9.34
CA LEU A 2 -10.51 -4.14 -9.58
C LEU A 2 -11.89 -4.65 -9.15
N ASN A 3 -12.42 -4.12 -8.06
CA ASN A 3 -13.74 -4.50 -7.57
C ASN A 3 -14.82 -3.51 -8.01
N LYS A 4 -16.09 -3.91 -7.87
CA LYS A 4 -17.28 -3.16 -8.30
C LYS A 4 -17.41 -3.06 -9.83
N ALA A 5 -16.99 -4.10 -10.53
CA ALA A 5 -17.14 -4.16 -12.00
C ALA A 5 -18.62 -4.05 -12.46
N ASP A 6 -19.56 -4.37 -11.57
CA ASP A 6 -21.01 -4.21 -11.79
C ASP A 6 -21.48 -2.77 -11.98
N LEU A 7 -20.68 -1.77 -11.61
CA LEU A 7 -21.01 -0.35 -11.79
C LEU A 7 -20.68 0.18 -13.19
N HIS A 8 -20.00 -0.62 -14.02
CA HIS A 8 -19.56 -0.24 -15.35
C HIS A 8 -19.91 -1.34 -16.35
N GLU A 9 -20.41 -0.95 -17.52
CA GLU A 9 -20.67 -1.89 -18.61
C GLU A 9 -19.38 -2.42 -19.22
N ASP A 10 -18.36 -1.56 -19.29
CA ASP A 10 -17.03 -1.90 -19.77
C ASP A 10 -15.94 -1.45 -18.79
N THR A 11 -15.09 -2.37 -18.41
CA THR A 11 -13.96 -2.13 -17.49
C THR A 11 -12.62 -2.06 -18.21
N THR A 12 -12.57 -2.18 -19.53
CA THR A 12 -11.35 -2.30 -20.34
C THR A 12 -10.40 -1.13 -20.10
N ALA A 13 -10.91 0.10 -20.10
CA ALA A 13 -10.09 1.29 -19.88
C ALA A 13 -9.42 1.29 -18.51
N PHE A 14 -10.12 0.84 -17.44
CA PHE A 14 -9.54 0.73 -16.11
C PHE A 14 -8.47 -0.36 -16.03
N VAL A 15 -8.69 -1.49 -16.72
CA VAL A 15 -7.75 -2.60 -16.82
C VAL A 15 -6.46 -2.13 -17.50
N GLU A 16 -6.57 -1.39 -18.60
CA GLU A 16 -5.41 -0.85 -19.34
C GLU A 16 -4.59 0.12 -18.47
N VAL A 17 -5.25 1.05 -17.78
CA VAL A 17 -4.57 1.98 -16.86
C VAL A 17 -3.77 1.21 -15.79
N VAL A 18 -4.36 0.18 -15.18
CA VAL A 18 -3.66 -0.58 -14.15
C VAL A 18 -2.52 -1.41 -14.74
N ARG A 19 -2.69 -2.02 -15.93
CA ARG A 19 -1.64 -2.76 -16.62
C ARG A 19 -0.45 -1.88 -16.99
N ASN A 20 -0.70 -0.65 -17.41
CA ASN A 20 0.36 0.31 -17.72
C ASN A 20 1.16 0.73 -16.47
N ILE A 21 0.51 0.78 -15.30
CA ILE A 21 1.16 1.14 -14.04
C ILE A 21 1.87 -0.05 -13.41
N ALA A 22 1.30 -1.24 -13.49
CA ALA A 22 1.78 -2.45 -12.82
C ALA A 22 1.71 -3.68 -13.74
N PRO A 23 2.52 -3.74 -14.82
CA PRO A 23 2.40 -4.77 -15.87
C PRO A 23 2.66 -6.19 -15.36
N ALA A 24 3.52 -6.34 -14.33
CA ALA A 24 3.89 -7.63 -13.77
C ALA A 24 2.92 -8.15 -12.70
N VAL A 25 1.91 -7.36 -12.31
CA VAL A 25 0.97 -7.72 -11.26
C VAL A 25 -0.27 -8.39 -11.84
N PRO A 26 -0.64 -9.62 -11.40
CA PRO A 26 -1.88 -10.25 -11.81
C PRO A 26 -3.09 -9.36 -11.52
N LEU A 27 -3.95 -9.18 -12.50
CA LEU A 27 -5.13 -8.32 -12.40
C LEU A 27 -6.41 -9.14 -12.56
N VAL A 28 -7.25 -9.09 -11.54
CA VAL A 28 -8.58 -9.70 -11.54
C VAL A 28 -9.63 -8.60 -11.40
N THR A 29 -10.64 -8.61 -12.26
CA THR A 29 -11.85 -7.79 -12.12
C THR A 29 -12.90 -8.58 -11.35
N THR A 30 -13.55 -7.96 -10.36
CA THR A 30 -14.51 -8.61 -9.48
C THR A 30 -15.76 -7.76 -9.26
N SER A 31 -16.87 -8.42 -8.96
CA SER A 31 -18.04 -7.81 -8.36
C SER A 31 -18.46 -8.61 -7.14
N ALA A 32 -18.25 -8.05 -5.96
CA ALA A 32 -18.72 -8.68 -4.73
C ALA A 32 -20.26 -8.80 -4.71
N THR A 33 -20.97 -7.88 -5.34
CA THR A 33 -22.44 -7.87 -5.43
C THR A 33 -22.97 -9.01 -6.30
N ARG A 34 -22.41 -9.18 -7.50
CA ARG A 34 -22.83 -10.21 -8.47
C ARG A 34 -22.13 -11.56 -8.23
N GLY A 35 -20.97 -11.55 -7.63
CA GLY A 35 -20.12 -12.75 -7.48
C GLY A 35 -19.14 -12.95 -8.64
N ASP A 36 -19.10 -12.02 -9.61
CA ASP A 36 -18.23 -12.13 -10.78
C ASP A 36 -16.76 -12.08 -10.38
N GLY A 37 -15.91 -12.89 -11.01
CA GLY A 37 -14.47 -12.94 -10.81
C GLY A 37 -14.00 -13.53 -9.48
N LEU A 38 -14.90 -14.02 -8.61
CA LEU A 38 -14.51 -14.60 -7.32
C LEU A 38 -13.76 -15.91 -7.47
N ASP A 39 -14.07 -16.73 -8.47
CA ASP A 39 -13.36 -17.98 -8.71
C ASP A 39 -11.93 -17.72 -9.21
N ALA A 40 -11.75 -16.70 -10.06
CA ALA A 40 -10.42 -16.26 -10.45
C ALA A 40 -9.62 -15.72 -9.26
N LEU A 41 -10.29 -15.01 -8.34
CA LEU A 41 -9.64 -14.56 -7.11
C LEU A 41 -9.27 -15.74 -6.19
N ARG A 42 -10.14 -16.75 -6.04
CA ARG A 42 -9.86 -17.97 -5.28
C ARG A 42 -8.71 -18.78 -5.86
N ALA A 43 -8.56 -18.80 -7.19
CA ALA A 43 -7.45 -19.49 -7.85
C ALA A 43 -6.06 -18.90 -7.50
N HIS A 44 -6.01 -17.68 -6.97
CA HIS A 44 -4.78 -17.07 -6.44
C HIS A 44 -4.51 -17.42 -4.97
N VAL A 45 -5.39 -18.21 -4.33
CA VAL A 45 -5.23 -18.61 -2.93
C VAL A 45 -5.02 -20.11 -2.87
N ALA A 46 -3.79 -20.56 -2.68
CA ALA A 46 -3.48 -21.95 -2.49
C ALA A 46 -3.91 -22.43 -1.08
N ASP A 47 -4.09 -23.74 -0.91
CA ASP A 47 -4.61 -24.35 0.33
C ASP A 47 -3.85 -24.01 1.61
N SER A 48 -2.60 -23.62 1.51
CA SER A 48 -1.73 -23.27 2.64
C SER A 48 -1.36 -21.78 2.69
N GLU A 49 -1.91 -20.95 1.80
CA GLU A 49 -1.56 -19.53 1.73
C GLU A 49 -2.45 -18.67 2.62
N THR A 50 -1.88 -17.55 3.03
CA THR A 50 -2.59 -16.51 3.79
C THR A 50 -2.65 -15.24 2.97
N ILE A 51 -3.86 -14.76 2.71
CA ILE A 51 -4.10 -13.51 1.99
C ILE A 51 -4.59 -12.39 2.90
N ALA A 52 -4.36 -11.17 2.50
CA ALA A 52 -4.91 -9.98 3.14
C ALA A 52 -5.54 -9.06 2.09
N LEU A 53 -6.73 -8.54 2.36
CA LEU A 53 -7.38 -7.55 1.52
C LEU A 53 -6.95 -6.14 1.95
N VAL A 54 -6.23 -5.47 1.05
CA VAL A 54 -5.71 -4.13 1.28
C VAL A 54 -6.35 -3.14 0.30
N GLY A 55 -6.62 -1.94 0.75
CA GLY A 55 -7.22 -0.88 -0.09
C GLY A 55 -7.97 0.16 0.73
N SER A 56 -8.37 1.25 0.07
CA SER A 56 -9.07 2.39 0.69
C SER A 56 -10.42 1.99 1.29
N SER A 57 -10.98 2.89 2.11
CA SER A 57 -12.34 2.71 2.63
C SER A 57 -13.34 2.75 1.48
N GLY A 58 -14.38 1.92 1.53
CA GLY A 58 -15.43 1.91 0.53
C GLY A 58 -15.13 1.13 -0.77
N VAL A 59 -13.93 0.57 -0.97
CA VAL A 59 -13.61 -0.25 -2.16
C VAL A 59 -14.28 -1.63 -2.19
N GLY A 60 -14.96 -2.01 -1.10
CA GLY A 60 -15.70 -3.27 -1.02
C GLY A 60 -14.95 -4.43 -0.38
N LYS A 61 -13.91 -4.17 0.43
CA LYS A 61 -13.16 -5.24 1.14
C LYS A 61 -14.08 -6.14 1.97
N SER A 62 -14.95 -5.55 2.80
CA SER A 62 -15.88 -6.31 3.66
C SER A 62 -16.86 -7.17 2.84
N ALA A 63 -17.38 -6.64 1.73
CA ALA A 63 -18.25 -7.41 0.84
C ALA A 63 -17.50 -8.58 0.19
N LEU A 64 -16.26 -8.37 -0.25
CA LEU A 64 -15.40 -9.45 -0.77
C LEU A 64 -15.04 -10.48 0.29
N THR A 65 -14.74 -10.04 1.53
CA THR A 65 -14.51 -10.93 2.66
C THR A 65 -15.71 -11.85 2.87
N ASN A 66 -16.92 -11.29 2.97
CA ASN A 66 -18.16 -12.07 3.16
C ASN A 66 -18.37 -13.07 2.01
N ARG A 67 -18.12 -12.64 0.76
CA ARG A 67 -18.25 -13.53 -0.40
C ARG A 67 -17.22 -14.64 -0.44
N LEU A 68 -15.96 -14.37 -0.09
CA LEU A 68 -14.92 -15.39 -0.01
C LEU A 68 -15.21 -16.41 1.08
N LEU A 69 -15.77 -15.98 2.22
CA LEU A 69 -16.11 -16.82 3.35
C LEU A 69 -17.47 -17.51 3.21
N GLY A 70 -18.30 -17.12 2.24
CA GLY A 70 -19.64 -17.67 2.05
C GLY A 70 -20.61 -17.35 3.18
N ARG A 71 -20.30 -16.37 4.03
CA ARG A 71 -21.12 -15.94 5.16
C ARG A 71 -20.88 -14.49 5.52
N ASP A 72 -21.87 -13.83 6.13
CA ASP A 72 -21.78 -12.44 6.57
C ASP A 72 -21.05 -12.36 7.92
N VAL A 73 -19.74 -12.22 7.88
CA VAL A 73 -18.89 -11.99 9.07
C VAL A 73 -18.64 -10.51 9.31
N GLN A 74 -18.70 -9.70 8.27
CA GLN A 74 -18.46 -8.28 8.32
C GLN A 74 -19.72 -7.48 7.96
N ARG A 75 -20.01 -6.42 8.73
CA ARG A 75 -21.08 -5.49 8.38
C ARG A 75 -20.68 -4.70 7.15
N GLU A 76 -21.43 -4.86 6.08
CA GLU A 76 -21.34 -4.01 4.90
C GLU A 76 -21.83 -2.62 5.26
N GLY A 77 -20.93 -1.65 5.35
CA GLY A 77 -21.30 -0.25 5.53
C GLY A 77 -21.54 0.39 4.17
N ALA A 78 -22.70 0.98 3.94
CA ALA A 78 -22.90 1.91 2.84
C ALA A 78 -21.78 2.96 2.86
N ALA A 79 -21.21 3.27 1.70
CA ALA A 79 -20.21 4.32 1.55
C ALA A 79 -20.80 5.62 2.14
N ARG A 80 -20.37 6.01 3.31
CA ARG A 80 -20.82 7.25 3.96
C ARG A 80 -20.28 8.42 3.15
N ALA A 81 -21.21 9.05 2.41
CA ALA A 81 -21.03 10.40 1.93
C ALA A 81 -21.13 11.33 3.16
N SER A 82 -20.07 11.52 3.85
CA SER A 82 -19.73 12.62 4.76
C SER A 82 -18.71 12.12 5.76
N ASP A 83 -17.55 12.65 5.60
CA ASP A 83 -16.46 12.56 6.53
C ASP A 83 -16.86 13.33 7.79
N GLU A 84 -16.86 12.65 8.95
CA GLU A 84 -16.49 13.26 10.22
C GLU A 84 -16.13 12.17 11.25
N ARG A 85 -14.85 12.16 11.59
CA ARG A 85 -14.21 11.66 12.81
C ARG A 85 -14.78 10.39 13.47
N GLY A 86 -14.13 9.25 13.12
CA GLY A 86 -13.76 8.36 14.20
C GLY A 86 -14.82 7.55 14.87
N ARG A 87 -15.21 6.44 14.22
CA ARG A 87 -15.44 5.21 15.00
C ARG A 87 -15.18 4.03 14.07
N HIS A 88 -13.97 3.47 14.17
CA HIS A 88 -13.63 2.21 13.52
C HIS A 88 -14.52 1.11 14.09
N THR A 89 -15.32 0.48 13.23
CA THR A 89 -16.23 -0.59 13.63
C THR A 89 -15.51 -1.93 13.82
N THR A 90 -14.24 -2.03 13.49
CA THR A 90 -13.46 -3.27 13.67
C THR A 90 -12.10 -2.91 14.26
N ALA A 91 -11.97 -3.05 15.58
CA ALA A 91 -10.72 -2.84 16.31
C ALA A 91 -9.86 -4.11 16.39
N HIS A 92 -10.34 -5.25 15.89
CA HIS A 92 -9.66 -6.52 15.97
C HIS A 92 -9.20 -7.00 14.60
N ARG A 93 -7.99 -7.56 14.54
CA ARG A 93 -7.52 -8.35 13.41
C ARG A 93 -8.09 -9.75 13.58
N GLU A 94 -8.75 -10.26 12.57
CA GLU A 94 -9.34 -11.58 12.58
C GLU A 94 -8.72 -12.43 11.47
N LEU A 95 -8.55 -13.72 11.77
CA LEU A 95 -8.07 -14.72 10.83
C LEU A 95 -9.21 -15.64 10.50
N PHE A 96 -9.53 -15.77 9.23
CA PHE A 96 -10.62 -16.63 8.74
C PHE A 96 -10.06 -17.74 7.87
N VAL A 97 -10.66 -18.92 7.99
CA VAL A 97 -10.43 -20.04 7.06
C VAL A 97 -11.36 -19.85 5.86
N ILE A 98 -10.80 -19.83 4.65
CA ILE A 98 -11.58 -19.72 3.40
C ILE A 98 -12.12 -21.12 3.06
N PRO A 99 -13.43 -21.28 2.79
CA PRO A 99 -13.97 -22.54 2.28
C PRO A 99 -13.30 -22.92 0.96
N GLY A 100 -12.71 -24.11 0.91
CA GLY A 100 -11.95 -24.58 -0.25
C GLY A 100 -10.44 -24.36 -0.18
N GLY A 101 -9.93 -23.76 0.90
CA GLY A 101 -8.50 -23.65 1.20
C GLY A 101 -8.01 -22.21 1.45
N GLY A 102 -6.88 -22.11 2.16
CA GLY A 102 -6.23 -20.85 2.50
C GLY A 102 -6.85 -20.08 3.68
N LEU A 103 -6.15 -19.03 4.08
CA LEU A 103 -6.53 -18.17 5.20
C LEU A 103 -6.70 -16.72 4.73
N LEU A 104 -7.65 -16.01 5.33
CA LEU A 104 -7.86 -14.57 5.11
C LEU A 104 -7.60 -13.80 6.40
N ILE A 105 -6.67 -12.87 6.36
CA ILE A 105 -6.48 -11.89 7.44
C ILE A 105 -7.35 -10.67 7.13
N ASP A 106 -8.30 -10.38 8.01
CA ASP A 106 -8.96 -9.09 7.99
C ASP A 106 -8.11 -8.06 8.71
N THR A 107 -7.69 -7.07 7.94
CA THR A 107 -6.99 -5.91 8.46
C THR A 107 -7.96 -4.76 8.54
N PRO A 108 -8.31 -4.23 9.75
CA PRO A 108 -9.15 -3.04 9.86
C PRO A 108 -8.51 -1.94 9.04
N GLY A 109 -9.28 -1.36 8.12
CA GLY A 109 -8.93 -0.40 7.08
C GLY A 109 -7.53 0.19 7.20
N ILE A 110 -6.54 -0.45 6.59
CA ILE A 110 -5.22 0.16 6.43
C ILE A 110 -5.45 1.32 5.46
N ARG A 111 -5.66 2.50 6.01
CA ARG A 111 -5.88 3.73 5.23
C ARG A 111 -4.62 4.14 4.50
N GLU A 112 -3.47 3.76 5.03
CA GLU A 112 -2.16 4.03 4.46
C GLU A 112 -1.32 2.78 4.67
N LEU A 113 -0.97 2.10 3.58
CA LEU A 113 0.20 1.24 3.57
C LEU A 113 1.39 2.18 3.65
N ALA A 114 1.88 2.40 4.86
CA ALA A 114 3.17 3.03 5.01
C ALA A 114 4.19 2.08 4.37
N LEU A 115 4.85 2.55 3.33
CA LEU A 115 6.01 1.87 2.80
C LEU A 115 7.02 1.81 3.94
N PHE A 116 7.33 0.60 4.41
CA PHE A 116 8.54 0.40 5.20
C PHE A 116 9.70 0.61 4.22
N ALA A 117 10.13 1.87 4.11
CA ALA A 117 11.18 2.26 3.22
C ALA A 117 12.50 2.15 3.97
N ASP A 118 13.35 1.29 3.48
CA ASP A 118 14.77 1.40 3.71
C ASP A 118 15.28 2.57 2.83
N GLU A 119 16.02 3.51 3.41
CA GLU A 119 16.57 4.68 2.68
C GLU A 119 17.41 4.26 1.47
N ALA A 120 17.97 3.05 1.50
CA ALA A 120 18.84 2.51 0.46
C ALA A 120 18.09 1.78 -0.66
N ARG A 121 16.79 1.54 -0.54
CA ARG A 121 16.05 0.72 -1.51
C ARG A 121 15.01 1.53 -2.25
N ALA A 122 15.05 1.45 -3.58
CA ALA A 122 13.98 1.96 -4.44
C ALA A 122 12.64 1.28 -4.10
N PRO A 123 11.50 1.96 -4.35
CA PRO A 123 10.19 1.36 -4.15
C PRO A 123 10.08 0.07 -4.96
N GLY A 124 9.79 -1.06 -4.32
CA GLY A 124 9.63 -2.33 -5.01
C GLY A 124 8.54 -2.29 -6.09
N GLY A 125 8.67 -3.14 -7.11
CA GLY A 125 7.73 -3.23 -8.21
C GLY A 125 7.99 -2.28 -9.37
N PHE A 126 9.15 -1.60 -9.40
CA PHE A 126 9.62 -0.73 -10.48
C PHE A 126 11.00 -1.15 -11.00
N ASP A 127 11.27 -2.46 -11.02
CA ASP A 127 12.54 -3.04 -11.45
C ASP A 127 12.88 -2.65 -12.90
N ASP A 128 11.87 -2.46 -13.74
CA ASP A 128 11.98 -1.93 -15.09
C ASP A 128 12.57 -0.50 -15.12
N VAL A 129 12.05 0.39 -14.27
CA VAL A 129 12.57 1.77 -14.15
C VAL A 129 13.98 1.77 -13.58
N GLU A 130 14.25 0.95 -12.55
CA GLU A 130 15.55 0.84 -11.88
C GLU A 130 16.63 0.28 -12.84
N THR A 131 16.27 -0.61 -13.76
CA THR A 131 17.17 -1.12 -14.80
C THR A 131 17.67 0.02 -15.67
N PHE A 132 16.77 0.87 -16.19
CA PHE A 132 17.16 2.04 -16.96
C PHE A 132 17.87 3.10 -16.11
N ALA A 133 17.51 3.25 -14.84
CA ALA A 133 18.15 4.20 -13.94
C ALA A 133 19.64 3.89 -13.74
N GLY A 134 20.01 2.61 -13.74
CA GLY A 134 21.41 2.17 -13.69
C GLY A 134 22.27 2.60 -14.90
N GLU A 135 21.62 2.94 -16.02
CA GLU A 135 22.28 3.38 -17.24
C GLU A 135 22.35 4.92 -17.39
N CYS A 136 21.82 5.67 -16.39
CA CYS A 136 21.89 7.13 -16.42
C CYS A 136 23.32 7.64 -16.30
N ARG A 137 23.60 8.76 -16.98
CA ARG A 137 24.91 9.42 -16.90
C ARG A 137 25.29 9.83 -15.48
N PHE A 138 24.31 10.20 -14.64
CA PHE A 138 24.52 10.67 -13.27
C PHE A 138 23.92 9.67 -12.28
N THR A 139 24.65 9.35 -11.24
CA THR A 139 24.21 8.41 -10.17
C THR A 139 23.08 8.97 -9.31
N ASP A 140 22.94 10.28 -9.26
CA ASP A 140 21.89 11.02 -8.53
C ASP A 140 20.80 11.56 -9.47
N CYS A 141 20.65 10.94 -10.66
CA CYS A 141 19.66 11.35 -11.64
C CYS A 141 18.23 11.28 -11.07
N SER A 142 17.50 12.36 -11.16
CA SER A 142 16.10 12.43 -10.72
C SER A 142 15.09 12.04 -11.81
N HIS A 143 15.57 11.77 -13.04
CA HIS A 143 14.78 11.40 -14.24
C HIS A 143 13.76 12.47 -14.66
N ARG A 144 14.01 13.75 -14.34
CA ARG A 144 13.09 14.86 -14.66
C ARG A 144 13.52 15.71 -15.85
N GLY A 145 14.79 15.76 -16.16
CA GLY A 145 15.29 16.60 -17.24
C GLY A 145 16.81 16.60 -17.44
N GLU A 146 17.51 15.75 -16.70
CA GLU A 146 18.97 15.66 -16.74
C GLU A 146 19.45 15.16 -18.10
N PRO A 147 20.51 15.74 -18.64
CA PRO A 147 21.10 15.31 -19.91
C PRO A 147 21.71 13.90 -19.76
N GLY A 148 21.39 13.00 -20.71
CA GLY A 148 21.86 11.60 -20.66
C GLY A 148 21.07 10.74 -19.65
N CYS A 149 19.82 11.09 -19.38
CA CYS A 149 18.92 10.28 -18.58
C CYS A 149 18.37 9.10 -19.41
N ALA A 150 18.79 7.86 -19.08
CA ALA A 150 18.35 6.66 -19.79
C ALA A 150 16.86 6.34 -19.54
N VAL A 151 16.33 6.64 -18.37
CA VAL A 151 14.90 6.46 -18.08
C VAL A 151 14.01 7.33 -18.97
N ARG A 152 14.40 8.59 -19.21
CA ARG A 152 13.68 9.47 -20.14
C ARG A 152 13.80 8.99 -21.58
N MET A 153 14.97 8.54 -21.98
CA MET A 153 15.16 7.94 -23.29
C MET A 153 14.30 6.70 -23.49
N ALA A 154 14.15 5.86 -22.46
CA ALA A 154 13.24 4.72 -22.49
C ALA A 154 11.77 5.15 -22.67
N VAL A 155 11.36 6.26 -22.10
CA VAL A 155 10.01 6.82 -22.34
C VAL A 155 9.88 7.35 -23.77
N GLU A 156 10.87 8.07 -24.28
CA GLU A 156 10.86 8.63 -25.64
C GLU A 156 10.85 7.53 -26.72
N THR A 157 11.50 6.40 -26.46
CA THR A 157 11.53 5.23 -27.36
C THR A 157 10.35 4.28 -27.17
N GLY A 158 9.48 4.51 -26.19
CA GLY A 158 8.34 3.66 -25.89
C GLY A 158 8.67 2.36 -25.11
N ALA A 159 9.92 2.19 -24.66
CA ALA A 159 10.32 1.06 -23.80
C ALA A 159 9.74 1.17 -22.37
N LEU A 160 9.39 2.39 -21.94
CA LEU A 160 8.72 2.68 -20.70
C LEU A 160 7.55 3.64 -20.95
N THR A 161 6.40 3.43 -20.31
CA THR A 161 5.26 4.36 -20.47
C THR A 161 5.42 5.61 -19.59
N PRO A 162 4.93 6.80 -20.05
CA PRO A 162 4.94 8.01 -19.25
C PRO A 162 4.22 7.84 -17.90
N GLU A 163 3.12 7.08 -17.89
CA GLU A 163 2.31 6.78 -16.70
C GLU A 163 3.11 5.95 -15.69
N ARG A 164 3.92 5.02 -16.19
CA ARG A 164 4.81 4.19 -15.36
C ARG A 164 5.85 5.04 -14.65
N LEU A 165 6.50 5.95 -15.37
CA LEU A 165 7.45 6.89 -14.78
C LEU A 165 6.78 7.85 -13.79
N ALA A 166 5.58 8.34 -14.11
CA ALA A 166 4.83 9.20 -13.20
C ALA A 166 4.45 8.47 -11.89
N ALA A 167 4.06 7.19 -11.98
CA ALA A 167 3.77 6.36 -10.81
C ALA A 167 5.02 6.15 -9.94
N TRP A 168 6.19 5.92 -10.54
CA TRP A 168 7.46 5.83 -9.84
C TRP A 168 7.80 7.12 -9.09
N HIS A 169 7.68 8.28 -9.76
CA HIS A 169 7.91 9.58 -9.12
C HIS A 169 6.98 9.84 -7.94
N LYS A 170 5.71 9.47 -8.08
CA LYS A 170 4.72 9.61 -6.99
C LYS A 170 5.12 8.77 -5.78
N LEU A 171 5.47 7.50 -6.01
CA LEU A 171 5.86 6.60 -4.93
C LEU A 171 7.16 7.03 -4.23
N ARG A 172 8.15 7.49 -4.99
CA ARG A 172 9.39 8.08 -4.43
C ARG A 172 9.11 9.31 -3.56
N ALA A 173 8.19 10.17 -3.98
CA ALA A 173 7.79 11.33 -3.20
C ALA A 173 7.09 10.93 -1.90
N GLU A 174 6.18 9.95 -1.94
CA GLU A 174 5.51 9.40 -0.77
C GLU A 174 6.52 8.76 0.21
N GLN A 175 7.49 8.00 -0.31
CA GLN A 175 8.59 7.41 0.46
C GLN A 175 9.40 8.49 1.18
N SER A 176 9.80 9.55 0.49
CA SER A 176 10.59 10.63 1.08
C SER A 176 9.86 11.36 2.20
N VAL A 177 8.55 11.59 2.04
CA VAL A 177 7.70 12.18 3.09
C VAL A 177 7.57 11.27 4.31
N PHE A 178 7.44 9.97 4.08
CA PHE A 178 7.38 8.98 5.16
C PHE A 178 8.68 8.94 5.96
N LEU A 179 9.84 8.84 5.29
CA LEU A 179 11.16 8.85 5.92
C LEU A 179 11.40 10.13 6.73
N ALA A 180 11.05 11.30 6.18
CA ALA A 180 11.16 12.56 6.89
C ALA A 180 10.31 12.58 8.18
N LYS A 181 9.10 12.04 8.15
CA LYS A 181 8.23 11.94 9.34
C LYS A 181 8.79 10.95 10.36
N THR A 182 9.29 9.80 9.92
CA THR A 182 9.83 8.75 10.79
C THR A 182 11.09 9.23 11.50
N ASN A 183 12.03 9.83 10.78
CA ASN A 183 13.25 10.39 11.34
C ASN A 183 12.96 11.49 12.37
N THR A 184 11.97 12.35 12.11
CA THR A 184 11.51 13.36 13.07
C THR A 184 10.87 12.72 14.31
N GLY A 185 10.09 11.66 14.15
CA GLY A 185 9.48 10.90 15.23
C GLY A 185 10.51 10.24 16.15
N GLU A 186 11.53 9.61 15.59
CA GLU A 186 12.65 9.00 16.34
C GLU A 186 13.47 10.05 17.09
N ALA A 187 13.77 11.19 16.46
CA ALA A 187 14.49 12.28 17.11
C ALA A 187 13.70 12.85 18.30
N LEU A 188 12.37 12.99 18.16
CA LEU A 188 11.48 13.40 19.25
C LEU A 188 11.40 12.34 20.36
N ALA A 189 11.35 11.06 20.04
CA ALA A 189 11.35 9.97 20.99
C ALA A 189 12.66 9.93 21.80
N ARG A 190 13.82 10.07 21.13
CA ARG A 190 15.14 10.17 21.78
C ARG A 190 15.20 11.38 22.73
N LYS A 191 14.72 12.57 22.32
CA LYS A 191 14.64 13.76 23.17
C LYS A 191 13.75 13.55 24.40
N ARG A 192 12.59 12.90 24.25
CA ARG A 192 11.69 12.57 25.37
C ARG A 192 12.36 11.62 26.36
N HIS A 193 13.00 10.55 25.85
CA HIS A 193 13.73 9.58 26.67
C HIS A 193 14.87 10.24 27.44
N GLN A 194 15.67 11.09 26.78
CA GLN A 194 16.76 11.81 27.42
C GLN A 194 16.29 12.80 28.51
N ARG A 195 15.13 13.46 28.28
CA ARG A 195 14.50 14.32 29.31
C ARG A 195 14.01 13.52 30.52
N SER A 196 13.45 12.32 30.34
CA SER A 196 13.01 11.45 31.45
C SER A 196 14.19 10.95 32.28
N ILE A 197 15.29 10.53 31.63
CA ILE A 197 16.53 10.14 32.33
C ILE A 197 17.08 11.33 33.15
N SER A 198 17.16 12.51 32.54
CA SER A 198 17.65 13.74 33.23
C SER A 198 16.81 14.11 34.47
N LYS A 199 15.47 13.90 34.40
CA LYS A 199 14.59 14.09 35.56
C LYS A 199 14.88 13.07 36.67
N LEU A 200 15.05 11.79 36.32
CA LEU A 200 15.38 10.72 37.27
C LEU A 200 16.73 10.99 37.95
N VAL A 201 17.76 11.36 37.19
CA VAL A 201 19.09 11.69 37.73
C VAL A 201 18.99 12.85 38.72
N ARG A 202 18.24 13.92 38.40
CA ARG A 202 18.04 15.05 39.33
C ARG A 202 17.30 14.63 40.60
N GLN A 203 16.35 13.73 40.52
CA GLN A 203 15.65 13.21 41.71
C GLN A 203 16.59 12.38 42.61
N VAL A 204 17.38 11.47 42.01
CA VAL A 204 18.36 10.67 42.76
C VAL A 204 19.42 11.54 43.40
N THR A 205 19.93 12.55 42.72
CA THR A 205 20.93 13.49 43.28
C THR A 205 20.35 14.30 44.44
N ARG A 206 19.08 14.70 44.38
CA ARG A 206 18.40 15.38 45.51
C ARG A 206 18.22 14.50 46.74
N ILE A 207 17.98 13.19 46.53
CA ILE A 207 17.85 12.23 47.65
C ILE A 207 19.20 11.95 48.30
N LYS A 208 20.30 11.91 47.52
CA LYS A 208 21.64 11.63 48.01
C LYS A 208 22.28 12.80 48.76
N ASN A 209 21.81 14.02 48.57
CA ASN A 209 22.28 15.25 49.20
C ASN A 209 21.38 15.71 50.38
N ARG A 210 20.51 14.85 50.89
CA ARG A 210 19.77 14.97 52.13
C ARG A 210 20.30 13.99 53.15
#